data_1be445655fe8436602d621b44c9f1d35
#
_entry.id   1be445655fe8436602d621b44c9f1d35
#
_cell.length_a   1.000
_cell.length_b   1.000
_cell.length_c   1.000
_cell.angle_alpha   90.00
_cell.angle_beta   90.00
_cell.angle_gamma   90.00
#
_symmetry.space_group_name_H-M   'P 1'
#
loop_
_entity.id
_entity.type
_entity.pdbx_description
1 polymer ?
#
loop_
_entity_poly.entity_id
_entity_poly.type
_entity_poly.pdbx_seq_one_letter_code
_entity_poly.pdbx_strand_id
1 'polypeptide(L)'
;MFQQQKDWETRENAFAAFTMGPLTDFWRQRDEAEFTGVDDIPVRFVRFRAQHHDRVVVICPGRIESYVKYAELAYDLFHLGFDVLIIDHRGQGRSGRLLADPHLGHVNRFNDYVDDLAAFWQQEVQPGPWRKRYILAHSMGGAISTLFLQRHPGVCDAIALTAPMFGIVIRMPSFMARQILNWAEAHPRFRDGYAIGTGRWRALPFAINVLTHSRQRYRRNLRFYADDPTIRVGGPTYHWVRESILAGEQVLAGAGDDATP
;
A
#
# COMPACT_ATOMS: atom_id res chain seq x y z
N MET A 1 15.18 -21.96 9.82
CA MET A 1 15.40 -20.58 10.30
C MET A 1 16.85 -20.12 10.02
N PHE A 2 17.89 -20.79 10.49
CA PHE A 2 19.29 -20.39 10.26
C PHE A 2 19.77 -20.41 8.80
N GLN A 3 19.26 -21.31 7.97
CA GLN A 3 19.62 -21.36 6.56
C GLN A 3 19.04 -20.16 5.80
N GLN A 4 17.78 -19.81 6.05
CA GLN A 4 17.14 -18.64 5.43
C GLN A 4 17.84 -17.32 5.80
N GLN A 5 18.31 -17.18 7.03
CA GLN A 5 19.07 -16.01 7.47
C GLN A 5 20.40 -15.89 6.69
N LYS A 6 21.11 -16.99 6.49
CA LYS A 6 22.32 -17.04 5.65
C LYS A 6 22.03 -16.65 4.20
N ASP A 7 20.88 -17.09 3.67
CA ASP A 7 20.49 -16.79 2.29
C ASP A 7 20.20 -15.29 2.11
N TRP A 8 19.60 -14.63 3.11
CA TRP A 8 19.38 -13.18 3.09
C TRP A 8 20.67 -12.37 3.21
N GLU A 9 21.59 -12.78 4.07
CA GLU A 9 22.91 -12.15 4.19
C GLU A 9 23.72 -12.29 2.88
N THR A 10 23.69 -13.45 2.27
CA THR A 10 24.33 -13.71 0.95
C THR A 10 23.70 -12.84 -0.13
N ARG A 11 22.39 -12.69 -0.12
CA ARG A 11 21.66 -11.82 -1.04
C ARG A 11 22.09 -10.36 -0.91
N GLU A 12 22.28 -9.84 0.30
CA GLU A 12 22.70 -8.45 0.50
C GLU A 12 24.04 -8.17 -0.17
N ASN A 13 24.97 -9.11 -0.09
CA ASN A 13 26.29 -9.01 -0.73
C ASN A 13 26.23 -9.17 -2.25
N ALA A 14 25.29 -9.94 -2.78
CA ALA A 14 25.10 -10.21 -4.21
C ALA A 14 23.82 -9.55 -4.77
N PHE A 15 23.36 -8.43 -4.19
CA PHE A 15 22.06 -7.86 -4.47
C PHE A 15 21.82 -7.51 -5.94
N ALA A 16 22.84 -7.02 -6.64
CA ALA A 16 22.74 -6.71 -8.07
C ALA A 16 22.49 -7.98 -8.91
N ALA A 17 23.25 -9.05 -8.64
CA ALA A 17 23.06 -10.33 -9.33
C ALA A 17 21.69 -10.94 -9.04
N PHE A 18 21.24 -10.89 -7.78
CA PHE A 18 19.91 -11.35 -7.39
C PHE A 18 18.80 -10.58 -8.12
N THR A 19 18.90 -9.25 -8.19
CA THR A 19 17.86 -8.43 -8.84
C THR A 19 17.82 -8.59 -10.34
N MET A 20 18.96 -8.77 -11.01
CA MET A 20 19.05 -8.96 -12.46
C MET A 20 18.73 -10.38 -12.92
N GLY A 21 18.87 -11.37 -12.07
CA GLY A 21 18.61 -12.78 -12.34
C GLY A 21 17.32 -13.26 -11.64
N PRO A 22 17.45 -13.93 -10.47
CA PRO A 22 16.33 -14.65 -9.83
C PRO A 22 15.08 -13.78 -9.61
N LEU A 23 15.26 -12.52 -9.16
CA LEU A 23 14.13 -11.63 -8.92
C LEU A 23 13.42 -11.20 -10.21
N THR A 24 14.20 -10.91 -11.26
CA THR A 24 13.65 -10.56 -12.58
C THR A 24 12.90 -11.73 -13.19
N ASP A 25 13.44 -12.95 -13.11
CA ASP A 25 12.81 -14.15 -13.66
C ASP A 25 11.51 -14.48 -12.91
N PHE A 26 11.51 -14.34 -11.59
CA PHE A 26 10.29 -14.46 -10.78
C PHE A 26 9.26 -13.39 -11.17
N TRP A 27 9.69 -12.13 -11.28
CA TRP A 27 8.78 -11.02 -11.61
C TRP A 27 8.12 -11.15 -12.98
N ARG A 28 8.77 -11.79 -13.94
CA ARG A 28 8.20 -12.07 -15.27
C ARG A 28 7.04 -13.06 -15.22
N GLN A 29 6.95 -13.89 -14.19
CA GLN A 29 5.90 -14.90 -14.03
C GLN A 29 4.59 -14.33 -13.45
N ARG A 30 4.60 -13.05 -13.05
CA ARG A 30 3.41 -12.40 -12.48
C ARG A 30 2.25 -12.37 -13.45
N ASP A 31 1.07 -12.54 -12.91
CA ASP A 31 -0.18 -12.29 -13.60
C ASP A 31 -0.73 -10.94 -13.11
N GLU A 32 -0.83 -9.98 -14.01
CA GLU A 32 -1.38 -8.63 -13.75
C GLU A 32 -2.83 -8.60 -14.18
N ALA A 33 -3.69 -8.08 -13.32
CA ALA A 33 -5.11 -7.96 -13.59
C ALA A 33 -5.68 -6.65 -13.03
N GLU A 34 -6.94 -6.42 -13.31
CA GLU A 34 -7.68 -5.23 -12.93
C GLU A 34 -9.10 -5.61 -12.54
N PHE A 35 -9.66 -4.91 -11.58
CA PHE A 35 -11.09 -4.95 -11.30
C PHE A 35 -11.65 -3.52 -11.21
N THR A 36 -12.96 -3.40 -11.35
CA THR A 36 -13.67 -2.13 -11.21
C THR A 36 -13.94 -1.85 -9.74
N GLY A 37 -13.28 -0.83 -9.21
CA GLY A 37 -13.50 -0.34 -7.85
C GLY A 37 -14.68 0.63 -7.74
N VAL A 38 -14.82 1.25 -6.57
CA VAL A 38 -15.86 2.27 -6.32
C VAL A 38 -15.76 3.40 -7.35
N ASP A 39 -16.91 3.94 -7.77
CA ASP A 39 -17.03 5.00 -8.78
C ASP A 39 -16.36 4.65 -10.12
N ASP A 40 -16.39 3.37 -10.49
CA ASP A 40 -15.81 2.84 -11.73
C ASP A 40 -14.30 3.08 -11.89
N ILE A 41 -13.58 3.34 -10.79
CA ILE A 41 -12.13 3.51 -10.83
C ILE A 41 -11.46 2.14 -11.05
N PRO A 42 -10.61 1.99 -12.09
CA PRO A 42 -9.89 0.75 -12.32
C PRO A 42 -8.82 0.56 -11.23
N VAL A 43 -8.85 -0.59 -10.57
CA VAL A 43 -7.90 -0.97 -9.52
C VAL A 43 -7.05 -2.13 -10.01
N ARG A 44 -5.75 -1.91 -10.10
CA ARG A 44 -4.76 -2.89 -10.57
C ARG A 44 -4.22 -3.73 -9.43
N PHE A 45 -3.90 -4.96 -9.75
CA PHE A 45 -3.22 -5.86 -8.83
C PHE A 45 -2.34 -6.85 -9.57
N VAL A 46 -1.47 -7.52 -8.84
CA VAL A 46 -0.60 -8.57 -9.34
C VAL A 46 -0.75 -9.81 -8.47
N ARG A 47 -0.61 -10.98 -9.08
CA ARG A 47 -0.68 -12.26 -8.38
C ARG A 47 0.40 -13.23 -8.84
N PHE A 48 0.87 -14.02 -7.89
CA PHE A 48 1.77 -15.16 -8.08
C PHE A 48 1.11 -16.37 -7.45
N ARG A 49 0.92 -17.43 -8.23
CA ARG A 49 0.22 -18.64 -7.82
C ARG A 49 1.00 -19.90 -8.16
N ALA A 50 0.92 -20.92 -7.32
CA ALA A 50 1.44 -22.26 -7.57
C ALA A 50 0.42 -23.32 -7.15
N GLN A 51 0.29 -24.38 -7.93
CA GLN A 51 -0.73 -25.44 -7.68
C GLN A 51 -0.61 -26.11 -6.30
N HIS A 52 0.60 -26.14 -5.74
CA HIS A 52 0.89 -26.78 -4.45
C HIS A 52 0.76 -25.84 -3.26
N HIS A 53 0.51 -24.56 -3.46
CA HIS A 53 0.31 -23.62 -2.37
C HIS A 53 -1.15 -23.66 -1.88
N ASP A 54 -1.33 -23.83 -0.59
CA ASP A 54 -2.64 -23.85 0.07
C ASP A 54 -2.86 -22.63 1.00
N ARG A 55 -1.92 -21.66 0.93
CA ARG A 55 -1.94 -20.42 1.71
C ARG A 55 -1.75 -19.22 0.80
N VAL A 56 -2.45 -18.14 1.10
CA VAL A 56 -2.31 -16.87 0.37
C VAL A 56 -2.02 -15.73 1.32
N VAL A 57 -1.19 -14.79 0.89
CA VAL A 57 -0.98 -13.51 1.54
C VAL A 57 -1.35 -12.37 0.60
N VAL A 58 -2.22 -11.49 1.07
CA VAL A 58 -2.57 -10.24 0.39
C VAL A 58 -1.69 -9.14 0.94
N ILE A 59 -0.93 -8.47 0.09
CA ILE A 59 -0.10 -7.33 0.46
C ILE A 59 -0.86 -6.04 0.17
N CYS A 60 -1.03 -5.21 1.20
CA CYS A 60 -1.66 -3.88 1.11
C CYS A 60 -0.59 -2.80 1.30
N PRO A 61 -0.14 -2.16 0.21
CA PRO A 61 0.91 -1.14 0.23
C PRO A 61 0.55 0.13 1.00
N GLY A 62 1.57 0.93 1.33
CA GLY A 62 1.41 2.26 1.86
C GLY A 62 1.06 3.31 0.81
N ARG A 63 0.88 4.56 1.25
CA ARG A 63 0.64 5.71 0.36
C ARG A 63 1.79 5.89 -0.62
N ILE A 64 1.48 6.27 -1.85
CA ILE A 64 2.41 6.49 -2.98
C ILE A 64 3.18 5.24 -3.44
N GLU A 65 2.94 4.09 -2.87
CA GLU A 65 3.60 2.85 -3.26
C GLU A 65 2.83 2.16 -4.39
N SER A 66 3.55 1.35 -5.15
CA SER A 66 3.00 0.42 -6.15
C SER A 66 3.47 -0.99 -5.86
N TYR A 67 2.74 -1.98 -6.31
CA TYR A 67 3.08 -3.39 -6.17
C TYR A 67 4.49 -3.73 -6.70
N VAL A 68 5.03 -2.96 -7.64
CA VAL A 68 6.39 -3.17 -8.18
C VAL A 68 7.47 -3.07 -7.11
N LYS A 69 7.25 -2.25 -6.07
CA LYS A 69 8.16 -2.10 -4.94
C LYS A 69 8.28 -3.39 -4.12
N TYR A 70 7.22 -4.19 -4.10
CA TYR A 70 7.10 -5.39 -3.27
C TYR A 70 7.61 -6.68 -3.94
N ALA A 71 8.25 -6.57 -5.11
CA ALA A 71 8.73 -7.73 -5.88
C ALA A 71 9.64 -8.66 -5.06
N GLU A 72 10.57 -8.12 -4.27
CA GLU A 72 11.48 -8.90 -3.43
C GLU A 72 10.74 -9.62 -2.29
N LEU A 73 9.82 -8.92 -1.63
CA LEU A 73 8.99 -9.52 -0.58
C LEU A 73 8.07 -10.62 -1.14
N ALA A 74 7.49 -10.38 -2.32
CA ALA A 74 6.69 -11.38 -3.01
C ALA A 74 7.51 -12.62 -3.37
N TYR A 75 8.76 -12.43 -3.83
CA TYR A 75 9.71 -13.51 -4.08
C TYR A 75 9.92 -14.36 -2.82
N ASP A 76 10.21 -13.73 -1.69
CA ASP A 76 10.46 -14.45 -0.43
C ASP A 76 9.23 -15.23 0.04
N LEU A 77 8.07 -14.58 0.07
CA LEU A 77 6.82 -15.21 0.51
C LEU A 77 6.40 -16.37 -0.42
N PHE A 78 6.57 -16.20 -1.72
CA PHE A 78 6.24 -17.25 -2.69
C PHE A 78 7.12 -18.49 -2.47
N HIS A 79 8.43 -18.32 -2.28
CA HIS A 79 9.34 -19.43 -2.00
C HIS A 79 9.19 -20.02 -0.58
N LEU A 80 8.46 -19.33 0.30
CA LEU A 80 8.02 -19.85 1.60
C LEU A 80 6.69 -20.63 1.52
N GLY A 81 6.13 -20.80 0.33
CA GLY A 81 4.92 -21.59 0.11
C GLY A 81 3.62 -20.81 0.23
N PHE A 82 3.65 -19.51 -0.06
CA PHE A 82 2.46 -18.68 -0.15
C PHE A 82 2.19 -18.25 -1.60
N ASP A 83 0.95 -18.32 -2.03
CA ASP A 83 0.52 -17.47 -3.11
C ASP A 83 0.51 -16.02 -2.65
N VAL A 84 0.86 -15.09 -3.55
CA VAL A 84 1.00 -13.68 -3.20
C VAL A 84 0.12 -12.83 -4.12
N LEU A 85 -0.73 -12.02 -3.54
CA LEU A 85 -1.55 -11.03 -4.25
C LEU A 85 -1.21 -9.64 -3.72
N ILE A 86 -0.98 -8.67 -4.60
CA ILE A 86 -0.61 -7.31 -4.21
C ILE A 86 -1.51 -6.33 -4.96
N ILE A 87 -2.25 -5.51 -4.22
CA ILE A 87 -3.13 -4.49 -4.77
C ILE A 87 -2.39 -3.16 -4.91
N ASP A 88 -2.61 -2.44 -6.00
CA ASP A 88 -2.33 -1.00 -6.07
C ASP A 88 -3.60 -0.26 -5.67
N HIS A 89 -3.59 0.45 -4.54
CA HIS A 89 -4.76 1.21 -4.12
C HIS A 89 -5.13 2.28 -5.15
N ARG A 90 -6.43 2.63 -5.24
CA ARG A 90 -6.89 3.73 -6.09
C ARG A 90 -6.03 4.98 -5.91
N GLY A 91 -5.88 5.78 -6.94
CA GLY A 91 -5.12 7.02 -6.90
C GLY A 91 -3.61 6.86 -6.87
N GLN A 92 -3.07 5.63 -6.90
CA GLN A 92 -1.63 5.37 -6.89
C GLN A 92 -1.24 4.13 -7.69
N GLY A 93 0.07 3.89 -7.81
CA GLY A 93 0.59 2.79 -8.61
C GLY A 93 0.05 2.83 -10.04
N ARG A 94 -0.39 1.69 -10.53
CA ARG A 94 -1.00 1.54 -11.87
C ARG A 94 -2.53 1.61 -11.85
N SER A 95 -3.13 1.85 -10.69
CA SER A 95 -4.57 2.06 -10.55
C SER A 95 -5.00 3.46 -11.03
N GLY A 96 -6.30 3.62 -11.28
CA GLY A 96 -6.88 4.86 -11.80
C GLY A 96 -6.62 6.07 -10.90
N ARG A 97 -6.34 7.20 -11.51
CA ARG A 97 -6.21 8.51 -10.84
C ARG A 97 -7.58 9.17 -10.74
N LEU A 98 -7.78 9.93 -9.68
CA LEU A 98 -9.04 10.60 -9.40
C LEU A 98 -9.04 12.07 -9.85
N LEU A 99 -7.87 12.68 -9.99
CA LEU A 99 -7.72 14.08 -10.40
C LEU A 99 -6.90 14.21 -11.68
N ALA A 100 -7.02 15.35 -12.35
CA ALA A 100 -6.32 15.63 -13.61
C ALA A 100 -4.78 15.65 -13.45
N ASP A 101 -4.27 16.14 -12.31
CA ASP A 101 -2.85 16.00 -11.99
C ASP A 101 -2.60 14.62 -11.39
N PRO A 102 -1.94 13.68 -12.12
CA PRO A 102 -1.73 12.31 -11.67
C PRO A 102 -0.76 12.19 -10.48
N HIS A 103 -0.06 13.27 -10.15
CA HIS A 103 0.85 13.30 -8.99
C HIS A 103 0.14 13.66 -7.68
N LEU A 104 -1.12 14.13 -7.72
CA LEU A 104 -1.89 14.40 -6.53
C LEU A 104 -2.36 13.10 -5.86
N GLY A 105 -1.92 12.85 -4.64
CA GLY A 105 -2.44 11.79 -3.79
C GLY A 105 -3.82 12.19 -3.26
N HIS A 106 -4.89 11.58 -3.80
CA HIS A 106 -6.27 11.94 -3.48
C HIS A 106 -7.15 10.73 -3.30
N VAL A 107 -8.19 10.87 -2.49
CA VAL A 107 -9.31 9.95 -2.36
C VAL A 107 -10.56 10.76 -2.04
N ASN A 108 -11.72 10.36 -2.56
CA ASN A 108 -12.98 11.04 -2.26
C ASN A 108 -13.43 10.76 -0.82
N ARG A 109 -13.39 9.50 -0.41
CA ARG A 109 -13.62 9.04 0.97
C ARG A 109 -12.58 8.00 1.32
N PHE A 110 -12.02 8.03 2.50
CA PHE A 110 -11.04 6.98 2.90
C PHE A 110 -11.65 5.59 2.81
N ASN A 111 -12.93 5.48 3.09
CA ASN A 111 -13.68 4.23 3.00
C ASN A 111 -13.73 3.63 1.58
N ASP A 112 -13.51 4.42 0.52
CA ASP A 112 -13.44 3.89 -0.84
C ASP A 112 -12.25 2.93 -1.01
N TYR A 113 -11.12 3.16 -0.30
CA TYR A 113 -10.04 2.18 -0.23
C TYR A 113 -10.47 0.86 0.41
N VAL A 114 -11.28 0.97 1.48
CA VAL A 114 -11.77 -0.20 2.23
C VAL A 114 -12.76 -0.99 1.39
N ASP A 115 -13.64 -0.30 0.69
CA ASP A 115 -14.64 -0.90 -0.19
C ASP A 115 -13.97 -1.56 -1.41
N ASP A 116 -12.90 -0.96 -1.96
CA ASP A 116 -12.07 -1.59 -3.00
C ASP A 116 -11.40 -2.87 -2.50
N LEU A 117 -10.84 -2.85 -1.29
CA LEU A 117 -10.23 -4.04 -0.70
C LEU A 117 -11.27 -5.13 -0.45
N ALA A 118 -12.50 -4.77 -0.06
CA ALA A 118 -13.60 -5.71 0.10
C ALA A 118 -14.01 -6.35 -1.24
N ALA A 119 -14.14 -5.53 -2.29
CA ALA A 119 -14.42 -6.02 -3.64
C ALA A 119 -13.30 -6.95 -4.16
N PHE A 120 -12.04 -6.55 -3.99
CA PHE A 120 -10.89 -7.36 -4.33
C PHE A 120 -10.89 -8.70 -3.58
N TRP A 121 -11.16 -8.67 -2.27
CA TRP A 121 -11.21 -9.86 -1.45
C TRP A 121 -12.30 -10.82 -1.93
N GLN A 122 -13.49 -10.30 -2.20
CA GLN A 122 -14.62 -11.09 -2.67
C GLN A 122 -14.38 -11.71 -4.05
N GLN A 123 -13.72 -10.99 -4.96
CA GLN A 123 -13.51 -11.44 -6.34
C GLN A 123 -12.29 -12.34 -6.50
N GLU A 124 -11.19 -12.05 -5.82
CA GLU A 124 -9.90 -12.67 -6.07
C GLU A 124 -9.40 -13.58 -4.93
N VAL A 125 -9.78 -13.28 -3.67
CA VAL A 125 -9.25 -14.00 -2.51
C VAL A 125 -10.23 -15.06 -2.02
N GLN A 126 -11.49 -14.71 -1.84
CA GLN A 126 -12.50 -15.62 -1.29
C GLN A 126 -12.75 -16.85 -2.15
N PRO A 127 -12.84 -16.77 -3.49
CA PRO A 127 -13.05 -17.93 -4.36
C PRO A 127 -11.81 -18.83 -4.52
N GLY A 128 -10.64 -18.37 -4.08
CA GLY A 128 -9.38 -19.09 -4.24
C GLY A 128 -9.31 -20.39 -3.42
N PRO A 129 -8.48 -21.36 -3.84
CA PRO A 129 -8.43 -22.70 -3.25
C PRO A 129 -7.66 -22.77 -1.92
N TRP A 130 -7.36 -21.64 -1.32
CA TRP A 130 -6.50 -21.57 -0.13
C TRP A 130 -7.25 -21.95 1.15
N ARG A 131 -6.60 -22.76 1.97
CA ARG A 131 -7.08 -23.11 3.31
C ARG A 131 -6.82 -22.00 4.32
N LYS A 132 -5.79 -21.19 4.08
CA LYS A 132 -5.36 -20.08 4.95
C LYS A 132 -5.16 -18.80 4.16
N ARG A 133 -5.68 -17.71 4.68
CA ARG A 133 -5.66 -16.37 4.10
C ARG A 133 -5.07 -15.37 5.07
N TYR A 134 -4.09 -14.62 4.63
CA TYR A 134 -3.36 -13.65 5.44
C TYR A 134 -3.32 -12.29 4.78
N ILE A 135 -3.16 -11.25 5.60
CA ILE A 135 -2.91 -9.88 5.14
C ILE A 135 -1.55 -9.44 5.68
N LEU A 136 -0.74 -8.84 4.82
CA LEU A 136 0.47 -8.11 5.20
C LEU A 136 0.31 -6.67 4.73
N ALA A 137 0.26 -5.72 5.66
CA ALA A 137 -0.07 -4.34 5.34
C ALA A 137 0.97 -3.37 5.89
N HIS A 138 1.25 -2.33 5.11
CA HIS A 138 2.19 -1.27 5.47
C HIS A 138 1.52 0.10 5.49
N SER A 139 1.78 0.90 6.53
CA SER A 139 1.39 2.31 6.63
C SER A 139 -0.12 2.51 6.35
N MET A 140 -0.48 3.27 5.29
CA MET A 140 -1.87 3.48 4.87
C MET A 140 -2.60 2.16 4.62
N GLY A 141 -1.95 1.17 4.01
CA GLY A 141 -2.50 -0.18 3.83
C GLY A 141 -2.88 -0.84 5.16
N GLY A 142 -2.15 -0.52 6.24
CA GLY A 142 -2.49 -0.97 7.59
C GLY A 142 -3.81 -0.40 8.10
N ALA A 143 -4.05 0.91 7.89
CA ALA A 143 -5.34 1.53 8.24
C ALA A 143 -6.49 0.95 7.41
N ILE A 144 -6.29 0.82 6.10
CA ILE A 144 -7.28 0.23 5.19
C ILE A 144 -7.64 -1.20 5.63
N SER A 145 -6.64 -2.04 5.86
CA SER A 145 -6.84 -3.44 6.24
C SER A 145 -7.50 -3.59 7.61
N THR A 146 -7.16 -2.72 8.56
CA THR A 146 -7.79 -2.72 9.89
C THR A 146 -9.28 -2.36 9.79
N LEU A 147 -9.63 -1.28 9.08
CA LEU A 147 -11.02 -0.91 8.84
C LEU A 147 -11.79 -1.99 8.07
N PHE A 148 -11.14 -2.64 7.11
CA PHE A 148 -11.71 -3.78 6.39
C PHE A 148 -12.05 -4.92 7.34
N LEU A 149 -11.14 -5.31 8.22
CA LEU A 149 -11.36 -6.40 9.17
C LEU A 149 -12.39 -6.07 10.26
N GLN A 150 -12.48 -4.80 10.70
CA GLN A 150 -13.53 -4.35 11.61
C GLN A 150 -14.93 -4.51 10.99
N ARG A 151 -15.05 -4.32 9.66
CA ARG A 151 -16.34 -4.50 8.95
C ARG A 151 -16.61 -5.95 8.56
N HIS A 152 -15.55 -6.75 8.38
CA HIS A 152 -15.61 -8.12 7.90
C HIS A 152 -14.82 -9.05 8.85
N PRO A 153 -15.28 -9.26 10.09
CA PRO A 153 -14.58 -10.10 11.05
C PRO A 153 -14.48 -11.54 10.55
N GLY A 154 -13.34 -12.18 10.82
CA GLY A 154 -13.12 -13.59 10.50
C GLY A 154 -12.83 -13.91 9.03
N VAL A 155 -12.68 -12.92 8.13
CA VAL A 155 -12.40 -13.17 6.71
C VAL A 155 -10.96 -13.62 6.45
N CYS A 156 -10.02 -13.32 7.34
CA CYS A 156 -8.64 -13.79 7.26
C CYS A 156 -8.21 -14.49 8.56
N ASP A 157 -7.19 -15.35 8.45
CA ASP A 157 -6.66 -16.11 9.56
C ASP A 157 -5.71 -15.29 10.44
N ALA A 158 -4.96 -14.37 9.85
CA ALA A 158 -4.10 -13.44 10.58
C ALA A 158 -3.71 -12.23 9.71
N ILE A 159 -3.34 -11.15 10.38
CA ILE A 159 -2.80 -9.94 9.77
C ILE A 159 -1.47 -9.56 10.42
N ALA A 160 -0.51 -9.13 9.60
CA ALA A 160 0.72 -8.50 10.03
C ALA A 160 0.74 -7.03 9.58
N LEU A 161 0.94 -6.13 10.52
CA LEU A 161 0.98 -4.69 10.29
C LEU A 161 2.40 -4.15 10.48
N THR A 162 2.90 -3.40 9.51
CA THR A 162 4.18 -2.71 9.60
C THR A 162 3.95 -1.19 9.56
N ALA A 163 4.31 -0.51 10.65
CA ALA A 163 4.12 0.93 10.82
C ALA A 163 2.72 1.42 10.36
N PRO A 164 1.61 0.85 10.87
CA PRO A 164 0.27 1.17 10.37
C PRO A 164 -0.08 2.63 10.62
N MET A 165 -0.74 3.26 9.65
CA MET A 165 -1.15 4.66 9.72
C MET A 165 -2.45 4.81 10.52
N PHE A 166 -2.37 4.70 11.85
CA PHE A 166 -3.51 4.95 12.76
C PHE A 166 -3.60 6.41 13.19
N GLY A 167 -2.72 7.25 12.68
CA GLY A 167 -2.71 8.68 12.86
C GLY A 167 -1.67 9.33 11.97
N ILE A 168 -1.83 10.63 11.73
CA ILE A 168 -0.89 11.44 10.95
C ILE A 168 -0.23 12.44 11.87
N VAL A 169 1.10 12.47 11.87
CA VAL A 169 1.86 13.49 12.60
C VAL A 169 1.82 14.80 11.82
N ILE A 170 1.09 15.77 12.35
CA ILE A 170 1.06 17.13 11.83
C ILE A 170 1.90 18.02 12.74
N ARG A 171 2.91 18.69 12.17
CA ARG A 171 3.84 19.56 12.93
C ARG A 171 3.22 20.92 13.24
N MET A 172 1.98 20.91 13.76
CA MET A 172 1.30 22.11 14.26
C MET A 172 0.25 21.69 15.30
N PRO A 173 -0.26 22.60 16.14
CA PRO A 173 -1.34 22.30 17.07
C PRO A 173 -2.57 21.75 16.36
N SER A 174 -3.20 20.73 16.91
CA SER A 174 -4.32 20.00 16.27
C SER A 174 -5.51 20.91 15.92
N PHE A 175 -5.80 21.91 16.75
CA PHE A 175 -6.89 22.86 16.48
C PHE A 175 -6.61 23.71 15.23
N MET A 176 -5.35 24.14 15.02
CA MET A 176 -4.95 24.89 13.83
C MET A 176 -5.04 24.02 12.58
N ALA A 177 -4.56 22.78 12.67
CA ALA A 177 -4.67 21.82 11.58
C ALA A 177 -6.13 21.61 11.17
N ARG A 178 -7.03 21.41 12.14
CA ARG A 178 -8.48 21.26 11.88
C ARG A 178 -9.09 22.50 11.22
N GLN A 179 -8.73 23.71 11.67
CA GLN A 179 -9.22 24.95 11.05
C GLN A 179 -8.75 25.07 9.60
N ILE A 180 -7.47 24.79 9.32
CA ILE A 180 -6.93 24.84 7.95
C ILE A 180 -7.64 23.81 7.06
N LEU A 181 -7.82 22.57 7.53
CA LEU A 181 -8.50 21.52 6.78
C LEU A 181 -9.98 21.84 6.52
N ASN A 182 -10.69 22.38 7.53
CA ASN A 182 -12.08 22.79 7.37
C ASN A 182 -12.20 23.97 6.39
N TRP A 183 -11.28 24.92 6.45
CA TRP A 183 -11.23 26.04 5.50
C TRP A 183 -10.93 25.54 4.09
N ALA A 184 -9.97 24.65 3.91
CA ALA A 184 -9.62 24.08 2.62
C ALA A 184 -10.81 23.29 2.05
N GLU A 185 -11.56 22.54 2.86
CA GLU A 185 -12.74 21.79 2.45
C GLU A 185 -13.84 22.69 1.88
N ALA A 186 -13.99 23.90 2.41
CA ALA A 186 -14.95 24.89 1.90
C ALA A 186 -14.50 25.56 0.57
N HIS A 187 -13.27 25.31 0.12
CA HIS A 187 -12.68 25.97 -1.05
C HIS A 187 -12.12 24.93 -2.02
N PRO A 188 -12.86 24.50 -3.06
CA PRO A 188 -12.49 23.36 -3.93
C PRO A 188 -11.06 23.42 -4.51
N ARG A 189 -10.58 24.61 -4.86
CA ARG A 189 -9.20 24.77 -5.37
C ARG A 189 -8.12 24.38 -4.37
N PHE A 190 -8.36 24.62 -3.07
CA PHE A 190 -7.45 24.23 -2.00
C PHE A 190 -7.71 22.80 -1.55
N ARG A 191 -8.98 22.42 -1.44
CA ARG A 191 -9.40 21.06 -1.07
C ARG A 191 -8.66 20.00 -1.90
N ASP A 192 -8.64 20.16 -3.22
CA ASP A 192 -8.04 19.24 -4.18
C ASP A 192 -6.61 19.64 -4.58
N GLY A 193 -6.03 20.65 -3.91
CA GLY A 193 -4.65 21.08 -4.09
C GLY A 193 -3.67 20.35 -3.15
N TYR A 194 -2.38 20.49 -3.43
CA TYR A 194 -1.33 19.92 -2.57
C TYR A 194 -1.39 20.49 -1.16
N ALA A 195 -1.35 19.61 -0.16
CA ALA A 195 -1.20 20.02 1.23
C ALA A 195 0.12 20.79 1.42
N ILE A 196 0.11 21.75 2.36
CA ILE A 196 1.24 22.67 2.61
C ILE A 196 2.56 21.89 2.81
N GLY A 197 3.63 22.36 2.19
CA GLY A 197 4.94 21.73 2.26
C GLY A 197 5.12 20.50 1.35
N THR A 198 4.11 20.17 0.55
CA THR A 198 4.16 19.04 -0.40
C THR A 198 4.05 19.51 -1.85
N GLY A 199 4.16 18.61 -2.80
CA GLY A 199 4.11 18.93 -4.23
C GLY A 199 4.23 17.71 -5.11
N ARG A 200 4.49 17.93 -6.38
CA ARG A 200 4.69 16.84 -7.36
C ARG A 200 5.83 15.92 -6.94
N TRP A 201 5.75 14.66 -7.36
CA TRP A 201 6.79 13.68 -7.11
C TRP A 201 8.17 14.18 -7.59
N ARG A 202 9.17 13.98 -6.77
CA ARG A 202 10.57 14.25 -7.06
C ARG A 202 11.45 13.13 -6.50
N ALA A 203 12.47 12.73 -7.27
CA ALA A 203 13.52 11.87 -6.76
C ALA A 203 14.35 12.64 -5.71
N LEU A 204 14.50 12.08 -4.53
CA LEU A 204 15.29 12.66 -3.47
C LEU A 204 16.67 11.95 -3.39
N PRO A 205 17.73 12.64 -2.99
CA PRO A 205 19.02 12.00 -2.69
C PRO A 205 18.90 11.01 -1.53
N PHE A 206 19.70 9.93 -1.57
CA PHE A 206 19.70 8.94 -0.48
C PHE A 206 20.04 9.56 0.89
N ALA A 207 20.88 10.58 0.92
CA ALA A 207 21.31 11.23 2.17
C ALA A 207 20.17 11.84 2.99
N ILE A 208 19.06 12.21 2.36
CA ILE A 208 17.87 12.77 3.05
C ILE A 208 16.70 11.78 3.10
N ASN A 209 16.92 10.54 2.68
CA ASN A 209 15.93 9.47 2.78
C ASN A 209 15.79 9.00 4.22
N VAL A 210 14.55 8.82 4.67
CA VAL A 210 14.20 8.34 6.01
C VAL A 210 13.48 6.98 6.00
N LEU A 211 13.34 6.37 4.82
CA LEU A 211 12.50 5.17 4.64
C LEU A 211 13.29 3.86 4.66
N THR A 212 14.57 3.90 4.32
CA THR A 212 15.39 2.68 4.25
C THR A 212 16.86 2.97 4.50
N HIS A 213 17.55 2.04 5.15
CA HIS A 213 19.00 2.06 5.32
C HIS A 213 19.73 1.40 4.14
N SER A 214 19.05 0.65 3.28
CA SER A 214 19.64 -0.02 2.12
C SER A 214 19.71 0.92 0.92
N ARG A 215 20.94 1.37 0.60
CA ARG A 215 21.21 2.20 -0.58
C ARG A 215 20.85 1.47 -1.88
N GLN A 216 21.04 0.17 -1.93
CA GLN A 216 20.76 -0.65 -3.11
C GLN A 216 19.25 -0.73 -3.37
N ARG A 217 18.43 -0.99 -2.33
CA ARG A 217 16.96 -1.02 -2.43
C ARG A 217 16.39 0.35 -2.72
N TYR A 218 16.98 1.41 -2.17
CA TYR A 218 16.59 2.78 -2.49
C TYR A 218 16.79 3.10 -3.98
N ARG A 219 17.99 2.77 -4.53
CA ARG A 219 18.29 2.95 -5.96
C ARG A 219 17.33 2.14 -6.84
N ARG A 220 17.05 0.88 -6.48
CA ARG A 220 16.08 0.05 -7.20
C ARG A 220 14.69 0.70 -7.20
N ASN A 221 14.25 1.21 -6.05
CA ASN A 221 12.96 1.88 -5.95
C ASN A 221 12.87 3.13 -6.83
N LEU A 222 13.91 3.97 -6.84
CA LEU A 222 13.97 5.12 -7.74
C LEU A 222 13.94 4.72 -9.23
N ARG A 223 14.55 3.58 -9.57
CA ARG A 223 14.55 3.06 -10.93
C ARG A 223 13.14 2.69 -11.40
N PHE A 224 12.31 2.11 -10.55
CA PHE A 224 10.91 1.84 -10.91
C PHE A 224 10.17 3.11 -11.35
N TYR A 225 10.37 4.22 -10.63
CA TYR A 225 9.77 5.52 -11.00
C TYR A 225 10.41 6.15 -12.25
N ALA A 226 11.67 5.82 -12.54
CA ALA A 226 12.34 6.28 -13.77
C ALA A 226 11.83 5.51 -14.98
N ASP A 227 11.72 4.19 -14.86
CA ASP A 227 11.30 3.28 -15.93
C ASP A 227 9.79 3.40 -16.22
N ASP A 228 8.96 3.68 -15.21
CA ASP A 228 7.51 3.89 -15.35
C ASP A 228 7.07 5.18 -14.64
N PRO A 229 7.10 6.32 -15.33
CA PRO A 229 6.66 7.59 -14.74
C PRO A 229 5.18 7.63 -14.33
N THR A 230 4.34 6.73 -14.84
CA THR A 230 2.89 6.69 -14.55
C THR A 230 2.59 6.32 -13.10
N ILE A 231 3.51 5.61 -12.42
CA ILE A 231 3.35 5.22 -11.02
C ILE A 231 3.75 6.31 -10.02
N ARG A 232 4.22 7.47 -10.52
CA ARG A 232 4.67 8.57 -9.65
C ARG A 232 3.48 9.26 -9.01
N VAL A 233 3.48 9.29 -7.68
CA VAL A 233 2.55 10.08 -6.86
C VAL A 233 3.35 10.96 -5.93
N GLY A 234 2.96 12.22 -5.81
CA GLY A 234 3.60 13.20 -4.95
C GLY A 234 2.87 13.38 -3.62
N GLY A 235 2.73 14.64 -3.22
CA GLY A 235 2.05 15.02 -1.99
C GLY A 235 0.54 14.72 -2.02
N PRO A 236 -0.06 14.61 -0.82
CA PRO A 236 -1.51 14.45 -0.69
C PRO A 236 -2.24 15.77 -0.93
N THR A 237 -3.51 15.68 -1.27
CA THR A 237 -4.42 16.82 -1.18
C THR A 237 -4.78 17.13 0.28
N TYR A 238 -5.24 18.36 0.56
CA TYR A 238 -5.79 18.69 1.87
C TYR A 238 -6.94 17.76 2.23
N HIS A 239 -7.80 17.44 1.27
CA HIS A 239 -8.89 16.50 1.47
C HIS A 239 -8.42 15.10 1.86
N TRP A 240 -7.38 14.58 1.19
CA TRP A 240 -6.80 13.29 1.55
C TRP A 240 -6.29 13.27 3.01
N VAL A 241 -5.63 14.37 3.43
CA VAL A 241 -5.13 14.50 4.82
C VAL A 241 -6.29 14.46 5.81
N ARG A 242 -7.37 15.20 5.54
CA ARG A 242 -8.58 15.21 6.36
C ARG A 242 -9.20 13.82 6.46
N GLU A 243 -9.43 13.17 5.33
CA GLU A 243 -9.99 11.82 5.26
C GLU A 243 -9.14 10.80 6.03
N SER A 244 -7.81 10.92 5.96
CA SER A 244 -6.90 10.02 6.66
C SER A 244 -6.88 10.24 8.18
N ILE A 245 -7.08 11.46 8.65
CA ILE A 245 -7.28 11.74 10.08
C ILE A 245 -8.56 11.08 10.58
N LEU A 246 -9.66 11.24 9.85
CA LEU A 246 -10.95 10.63 10.19
C LEU A 246 -10.86 9.09 10.19
N ALA A 247 -10.12 8.52 9.24
CA ALA A 247 -9.89 7.08 9.20
C ALA A 247 -9.11 6.57 10.43
N GLY A 248 -8.09 7.31 10.86
CA GLY A 248 -7.36 6.98 12.09
C GLY A 248 -8.25 7.02 13.33
N GLU A 249 -9.13 8.02 13.43
CA GLU A 249 -10.14 8.11 14.50
C GLU A 249 -11.11 6.91 14.47
N GLN A 250 -11.55 6.48 13.28
CA GLN A 250 -12.40 5.30 13.11
C GLN A 250 -11.70 4.01 13.53
N VAL A 251 -10.44 3.81 13.15
CA VAL A 251 -9.63 2.65 13.55
C VAL A 251 -9.57 2.55 15.09
N LEU A 252 -9.30 3.67 15.74
CA LEU A 252 -9.16 3.70 17.21
C LEU A 252 -10.50 3.50 17.93
N ALA A 253 -11.59 4.03 17.39
CA ALA A 253 -12.93 3.82 17.94
C ALA A 253 -13.36 2.34 17.86
N GLY A 254 -13.12 1.65 16.74
CA GLY A 254 -13.45 0.22 16.62
C GLY A 254 -12.59 -0.70 17.48
N ALA A 255 -11.41 -0.27 17.92
CA ALA A 255 -10.57 -1.04 18.85
C ALA A 255 -11.10 -1.03 20.29
N GLY A 256 -12.06 -0.15 20.62
CA GLY A 256 -12.65 -0.04 21.96
C GLY A 256 -13.86 -0.96 22.21
N ASP A 257 -14.50 -1.43 21.15
CA ASP A 257 -15.72 -2.24 21.28
C ASP A 257 -15.46 -3.74 21.50
N ASP A 258 -14.24 -4.23 21.15
CA ASP A 258 -13.84 -5.64 21.33
C ASP A 258 -13.09 -5.92 22.65
N ALA A 259 -12.98 -4.94 23.55
CA ALA A 259 -12.36 -5.11 24.87
C ALA A 259 -13.37 -5.59 25.93
N THR A 260 -14.14 -6.64 25.61
CA THR A 260 -14.86 -7.40 26.65
C THR A 260 -14.22 -8.78 26.77
N PRO A 261 -13.88 -9.22 28.01
CA PRO A 261 -13.07 -10.40 28.27
C PRO A 261 -13.75 -11.71 27.89
#